data_592020a1bb208aa21efb40e591b0f01b
#
_entry.id   592020a1bb208aa21efb40e591b0f01b
#
_cell.length_a   1.000
_cell.length_b   1.000
_cell.length_c   1.000
_cell.angle_alpha   90.00
_cell.angle_beta   90.00
_cell.angle_gamma   90.00
#
_symmetry.space_group_name_H-M   'P 1'
#
loop_
_entity.id
_entity.type
_entity.pdbx_description
1 polymer ?
#
loop_
_entity_poly.entity_id
_entity_poly.type
_entity_poly.pdbx_seq_one_letter_code
_entity_poly.pdbx_strand_id
1 'polypeptide(L)'
;MITQFLKDESGAVTTDYVVLTAGLVGVGIAATGSISVGVGDLTNDLNSLLSRDLTLISRFDINRISNASFENIEGLIDAGWGLYSPNGTVMDWTNGGEIGAELSPSGQYGVVAADGSWMLDLDGSPGNVMLGQQVRGAIDGQTYTATFSAADAVGNNGIEVIWGGEVIQTISPGSPVMTQYSVDFVGGASNGDNMFYLRGTGPEDNVGAFVDRIEISS
;
A
#
# COMPACT_ATOMS: atom_id res chain seq x y z
N MET A 1 0.88 46.87 74.15
CA MET A 1 1.40 45.70 73.32
C MET A 1 0.27 45.01 72.54
N ILE A 2 -0.88 44.78 73.12
CA ILE A 2 -2.03 44.11 72.49
C ILE A 2 -2.64 44.91 71.34
N THR A 3 -2.66 46.25 71.46
CA THR A 3 -3.25 47.19 70.47
C THR A 3 -2.38 47.30 69.18
N GLN A 4 -1.13 46.97 69.23
CA GLN A 4 -0.23 46.92 68.01
C GLN A 4 -0.43 45.64 67.24
N PHE A 5 -0.71 44.54 67.94
CA PHE A 5 -0.97 43.25 67.33
C PHE A 5 -2.27 43.20 66.49
N LEU A 6 -3.26 43.99 66.93
CA LEU A 6 -4.57 44.15 66.26
C LEU A 6 -4.53 45.06 65.02
N LYS A 7 -3.40 45.68 64.72
CA LYS A 7 -3.20 46.59 63.59
C LYS A 7 -2.21 46.04 62.55
N ASP A 8 -1.62 44.88 62.79
CA ASP A 8 -0.69 44.27 61.87
C ASP A 8 -1.43 43.33 60.89
N GLU A 9 -1.79 43.90 59.74
CA GLU A 9 -2.49 43.19 58.67
C GLU A 9 -1.55 42.48 57.76
N SER A 10 -0.23 42.52 57.94
CA SER A 10 0.76 41.90 57.11
C SER A 10 0.66 40.37 57.11
N GLY A 11 0.15 39.78 58.22
CA GLY A 11 -0.11 38.32 58.28
C GLY A 11 -1.34 37.87 57.50
N ALA A 12 -2.36 38.74 57.37
CA ALA A 12 -3.58 38.44 56.64
C ALA A 12 -3.34 38.34 55.12
N VAL A 13 -2.49 39.25 54.57
CA VAL A 13 -2.15 39.26 53.15
C VAL A 13 -1.37 38.03 52.73
N THR A 14 -0.47 37.51 53.58
CA THR A 14 0.30 36.28 53.30
C THR A 14 -0.58 35.05 53.35
N THR A 15 -1.59 35.00 54.23
CA THR A 15 -2.52 33.89 54.32
C THR A 15 -3.46 33.83 53.11
N ASP A 16 -3.94 34.96 52.62
CA ASP A 16 -4.76 35.03 51.39
C ASP A 16 -3.99 34.57 50.16
N TYR A 17 -2.70 34.93 50.03
CA TYR A 17 -1.88 34.48 48.93
C TYR A 17 -1.64 32.96 48.92
N VAL A 18 -1.46 32.36 50.10
CA VAL A 18 -1.28 30.91 50.23
C VAL A 18 -2.57 30.16 49.84
N VAL A 19 -3.72 30.63 50.29
CA VAL A 19 -5.02 30.05 49.97
C VAL A 19 -5.32 30.19 48.47
N LEU A 20 -5.06 31.36 47.88
CA LEU A 20 -5.26 31.62 46.46
C LEU A 20 -4.34 30.71 45.62
N THR A 21 -3.07 30.61 45.98
CA THR A 21 -2.11 29.75 45.29
C THR A 21 -2.47 28.26 45.37
N ALA A 22 -2.89 27.80 46.56
CA ALA A 22 -3.33 26.42 46.74
C ALA A 22 -4.59 26.11 45.89
N GLY A 23 -5.54 27.08 45.84
CA GLY A 23 -6.74 26.97 44.99
C GLY A 23 -6.38 26.87 43.49
N LEU A 24 -5.50 27.73 43.01
CA LEU A 24 -5.05 27.74 41.61
C LEU A 24 -4.33 26.44 41.22
N VAL A 25 -3.44 25.94 42.10
CA VAL A 25 -2.75 24.68 41.90
C VAL A 25 -3.74 23.50 41.86
N GLY A 26 -4.71 23.50 42.79
CA GLY A 26 -5.76 22.47 42.82
C GLY A 26 -6.59 22.43 41.55
N VAL A 27 -7.01 23.59 41.02
CA VAL A 27 -7.75 23.70 39.74
C VAL A 27 -6.86 23.27 38.58
N GLY A 28 -5.58 23.63 38.58
CA GLY A 28 -4.62 23.20 37.54
C GLY A 28 -4.44 21.69 37.49
N ILE A 29 -4.32 21.03 38.63
CA ILE A 29 -4.19 19.55 38.71
C ILE A 29 -5.50 18.89 38.24
N ALA A 30 -6.67 19.40 38.64
CA ALA A 30 -7.94 18.85 38.21
C ALA A 30 -8.16 19.00 36.70
N ALA A 31 -7.80 20.16 36.13
CA ALA A 31 -7.88 20.39 34.68
C ALA A 31 -6.95 19.44 33.88
N THR A 32 -5.71 19.27 34.37
CA THR A 32 -4.75 18.34 33.72
C THR A 32 -5.24 16.90 33.76
N GLY A 33 -5.81 16.46 34.88
CA GLY A 33 -6.40 15.13 35.01
C GLY A 33 -7.54 14.90 34.02
N SER A 34 -8.44 15.86 33.87
CA SER A 34 -9.57 15.78 32.92
C SER A 34 -9.10 15.72 31.46
N ILE A 35 -8.07 16.50 31.10
CA ILE A 35 -7.49 16.49 29.75
C ILE A 35 -6.83 15.14 29.47
N SER A 36 -6.07 14.59 30.43
CA SER A 36 -5.40 13.29 30.27
C SER A 36 -6.39 12.15 30.02
N VAL A 37 -7.52 12.13 30.73
CA VAL A 37 -8.59 11.14 30.51
C VAL A 37 -9.20 11.31 29.13
N GLY A 38 -9.54 12.54 28.73
CA GLY A 38 -10.15 12.82 27.43
C GLY A 38 -9.23 12.47 26.25
N VAL A 39 -7.91 12.70 26.37
CA VAL A 39 -6.93 12.27 25.35
C VAL A 39 -6.81 10.75 25.31
N GLY A 40 -6.82 10.08 26.45
CA GLY A 40 -6.80 8.62 26.52
C GLY A 40 -8.03 8.00 25.86
N ASP A 41 -9.22 8.51 26.14
CA ASP A 41 -10.47 8.05 25.53
C ASP A 41 -10.47 8.26 24.01
N LEU A 42 -10.03 9.43 23.53
CA LEU A 42 -9.91 9.71 22.10
C LEU A 42 -8.92 8.75 21.41
N THR A 43 -7.79 8.44 22.05
CA THR A 43 -6.81 7.51 21.52
C THR A 43 -7.39 6.09 21.41
N ASN A 44 -8.15 5.65 22.41
CA ASN A 44 -8.81 4.35 22.39
C ASN A 44 -9.91 4.29 21.32
N ASP A 45 -10.69 5.37 21.16
CA ASP A 45 -11.72 5.47 20.13
C ASP A 45 -11.11 5.44 18.72
N LEU A 46 -10.01 6.17 18.50
CA LEU A 46 -9.30 6.16 17.22
C LEU A 46 -8.72 4.76 16.91
N ASN A 47 -8.08 4.10 17.89
CA ASN A 47 -7.58 2.76 17.73
C ASN A 47 -8.71 1.75 17.43
N SER A 48 -9.86 1.89 18.10
CA SER A 48 -11.04 1.07 17.86
C SER A 48 -11.62 1.31 16.45
N LEU A 49 -11.72 2.56 16.01
CA LEU A 49 -12.18 2.92 14.68
C LEU A 49 -11.23 2.39 13.60
N LEU A 50 -9.93 2.59 13.76
CA LEU A 50 -8.92 2.10 12.81
C LEU A 50 -8.93 0.56 12.74
N SER A 51 -9.00 -0.12 13.88
CA SER A 51 -9.08 -1.60 13.91
C SER A 51 -10.35 -2.12 13.26
N ARG A 52 -11.49 -1.41 13.44
CA ARG A 52 -12.77 -1.77 12.81
C ARG A 52 -12.76 -1.54 11.31
N ASP A 53 -12.14 -0.47 10.84
CA ASP A 53 -12.01 -0.13 9.42
C ASP A 53 -11.11 -1.17 8.70
N LEU A 54 -10.01 -1.56 9.33
CA LEU A 54 -9.15 -2.64 8.84
C LEU A 54 -9.90 -3.99 8.79
N THR A 55 -10.75 -4.27 9.78
CA THR A 55 -11.57 -5.49 9.81
C THR A 55 -12.68 -5.45 8.75
N LEU A 56 -13.21 -4.27 8.44
CA LEU A 56 -14.19 -4.11 7.35
C LEU A 56 -13.55 -4.29 5.98
N ILE A 57 -12.33 -3.81 5.78
CA ILE A 57 -11.55 -4.01 4.54
C ILE A 57 -11.28 -5.51 4.32
N SER A 58 -10.98 -6.27 5.38
CA SER A 58 -10.79 -7.71 5.29
C SER A 58 -12.10 -8.52 5.11
N ARG A 59 -13.26 -7.92 5.40
CA ARG A 59 -14.59 -8.55 5.23
C ARG A 59 -15.21 -8.34 3.86
N PHE A 60 -14.86 -7.25 3.20
CA PHE A 60 -15.16 -7.07 1.79
C PHE A 60 -13.93 -7.60 1.05
N ASP A 61 -14.13 -8.54 0.18
CA ASP A 61 -13.10 -9.11 -0.71
C ASP A 61 -12.60 -8.01 -1.67
N ILE A 62 -11.93 -7.00 -1.09
CA ILE A 62 -11.43 -5.81 -1.80
C ILE A 62 -10.03 -6.16 -2.25
N ASN A 63 -9.80 -6.07 -3.55
CA ASN A 63 -8.46 -6.18 -4.09
C ASN A 63 -7.50 -5.17 -3.39
N ARG A 64 -6.39 -5.67 -2.85
CA ARG A 64 -5.42 -4.90 -2.07
C ARG A 64 -4.48 -4.06 -2.92
N ILE A 65 -4.63 -4.14 -4.22
CA ILE A 65 -3.91 -3.32 -5.20
C ILE A 65 -4.89 -2.54 -6.07
N SER A 66 -4.43 -1.44 -6.65
CA SER A 66 -5.19 -0.58 -7.56
C SER A 66 -4.80 -0.85 -9.00
N ASN A 67 -5.65 -0.41 -9.94
CA ASN A 67 -5.42 -0.55 -11.38
C ASN A 67 -4.93 -1.96 -11.77
N ALA A 68 -5.62 -2.93 -11.26
CA ALA A 68 -5.24 -4.34 -11.28
C ALA A 68 -5.39 -5.01 -12.65
N SER A 69 -6.14 -4.37 -13.56
CA SER A 69 -6.33 -4.77 -14.96
C SER A 69 -5.77 -3.72 -15.93
N PHE A 70 -4.95 -2.79 -15.46
CA PHE A 70 -4.23 -1.79 -16.26
C PHE A 70 -5.13 -0.86 -17.11
N GLU A 71 -6.41 -0.73 -16.79
CA GLU A 71 -7.37 0.08 -17.55
C GLU A 71 -7.27 1.59 -17.25
N ASN A 72 -6.64 2.00 -16.15
CA ASN A 72 -6.28 3.39 -15.93
C ASN A 72 -4.95 3.71 -16.63
N ILE A 73 -5.04 4.35 -17.78
CA ILE A 73 -3.94 4.64 -18.70
C ILE A 73 -3.45 6.08 -18.61
N GLU A 74 -3.85 6.83 -17.59
CA GLU A 74 -3.46 8.24 -17.44
C GLU A 74 -1.93 8.39 -17.40
N GLY A 75 -1.41 9.31 -18.19
CA GLY A 75 0.01 9.62 -18.29
C GLY A 75 0.83 8.71 -19.22
N LEU A 76 0.20 7.70 -19.84
CA LEU A 76 0.86 6.87 -20.84
C LEU A 76 0.85 7.54 -22.23
N ILE A 77 1.84 7.19 -23.05
CA ILE A 77 2.03 7.74 -24.41
C ILE A 77 1.58 6.68 -25.42
N ASP A 78 0.71 7.05 -26.34
CA ASP A 78 0.36 6.19 -27.48
C ASP A 78 1.58 6.10 -28.45
N ALA A 79 2.14 4.93 -28.55
CA ALA A 79 3.29 4.63 -29.41
C ALA A 79 2.88 4.04 -30.77
N GLY A 80 1.56 3.92 -31.02
CA GLY A 80 1.00 3.39 -32.27
C GLY A 80 0.91 1.86 -32.34
N TRP A 81 1.60 1.16 -31.46
CA TRP A 81 1.54 -0.30 -31.28
C TRP A 81 1.02 -0.70 -29.89
N GLY A 82 1.02 0.23 -28.93
CA GLY A 82 0.57 0.08 -27.58
C GLY A 82 0.74 1.39 -26.81
N LEU A 83 0.54 1.35 -25.49
CA LEU A 83 0.79 2.48 -24.60
C LEU A 83 2.13 2.28 -23.89
N TYR A 84 2.90 3.35 -23.79
CA TYR A 84 4.26 3.31 -23.26
C TYR A 84 4.48 4.36 -22.17
N SER A 85 5.18 3.96 -21.11
CA SER A 85 5.67 4.83 -20.06
C SER A 85 7.20 4.84 -20.02
N PRO A 86 7.86 5.91 -20.48
CA PRO A 86 9.34 5.95 -20.54
C PRO A 86 9.99 5.97 -19.15
N ASN A 87 9.26 6.39 -18.12
CA ASN A 87 9.72 6.35 -16.72
C ASN A 87 9.30 5.07 -15.98
N GLY A 88 8.65 4.15 -16.69
CA GLY A 88 8.25 2.84 -16.16
C GLY A 88 7.11 2.88 -15.13
N THR A 89 6.44 4.00 -14.94
CA THR A 89 5.27 4.06 -14.06
C THR A 89 4.00 3.90 -14.87
N VAL A 90 3.17 2.96 -14.50
CA VAL A 90 1.76 2.87 -14.89
C VAL A 90 0.95 3.33 -13.68
N MET A 91 -0.19 3.94 -13.86
CA MET A 91 -0.99 4.50 -12.76
C MET A 91 -1.10 3.48 -11.60
N ASP A 92 -0.71 3.91 -10.41
CA ASP A 92 -0.62 3.12 -9.17
C ASP A 92 0.45 2.03 -9.14
N TRP A 93 1.18 1.79 -10.22
CA TRP A 93 2.27 0.82 -10.30
C TRP A 93 3.62 1.52 -10.39
N THR A 94 4.58 1.02 -9.62
CA THR A 94 5.94 1.56 -9.55
C THR A 94 6.91 0.67 -10.30
N ASN A 95 7.78 1.28 -11.09
CA ASN A 95 8.89 0.57 -11.71
C ASN A 95 9.90 0.10 -10.65
N GLY A 96 10.18 -1.19 -10.65
CA GLY A 96 11.23 -1.81 -9.83
C GLY A 96 12.57 -1.99 -10.55
N GLY A 97 12.62 -1.65 -11.85
CA GLY A 97 13.78 -1.76 -12.72
C GLY A 97 14.13 -0.42 -13.40
N GLU A 98 14.95 -0.48 -14.44
CA GLU A 98 15.42 0.70 -15.20
C GLU A 98 14.68 0.90 -16.54
N ILE A 99 13.76 0.02 -16.89
CA ILE A 99 13.10 -0.06 -18.20
C ILE A 99 11.70 0.49 -18.15
N GLY A 100 11.22 1.11 -19.22
CA GLY A 100 9.87 1.62 -19.34
C GLY A 100 8.81 0.52 -19.31
N ALA A 101 7.62 0.83 -18.81
CA ALA A 101 6.48 -0.11 -18.84
C ALA A 101 5.67 0.05 -20.12
N GLU A 102 5.13 -1.06 -20.61
CA GLU A 102 4.37 -1.16 -21.84
C GLU A 102 3.03 -1.85 -21.61
N LEU A 103 1.94 -1.24 -22.11
CA LEU A 103 0.63 -1.88 -22.16
C LEU A 103 0.28 -2.21 -23.61
N SER A 104 0.03 -3.47 -23.87
CA SER A 104 -0.43 -3.97 -25.15
C SER A 104 -1.96 -4.01 -25.22
N PRO A 105 -2.57 -3.61 -26.35
CA PRO A 105 -4.02 -3.73 -26.51
C PRO A 105 -4.46 -5.18 -26.64
N SER A 106 -5.65 -5.48 -26.13
CA SER A 106 -6.28 -6.81 -26.27
C SER A 106 -6.33 -7.24 -27.74
N GLY A 107 -5.88 -8.46 -28.01
CA GLY A 107 -5.73 -9.02 -29.36
C GLY A 107 -4.32 -8.87 -29.95
N GLN A 108 -3.45 -8.10 -29.33
CA GLN A 108 -2.04 -8.00 -29.74
C GLN A 108 -1.38 -9.37 -29.67
N TYR A 109 -0.59 -9.71 -30.68
CA TYR A 109 0.09 -11.01 -30.81
C TYR A 109 -0.83 -12.23 -30.65
N GLY A 110 -2.16 -12.05 -30.84
CA GLY A 110 -3.14 -13.12 -30.65
C GLY A 110 -3.53 -13.39 -29.19
N VAL A 111 -3.05 -12.59 -28.25
CA VAL A 111 -3.43 -12.66 -26.85
C VAL A 111 -4.62 -11.75 -26.58
N VAL A 112 -5.68 -12.27 -25.98
CA VAL A 112 -6.85 -11.50 -25.57
C VAL A 112 -6.76 -11.21 -24.08
N ALA A 113 -6.88 -9.93 -23.70
CA ALA A 113 -6.88 -9.52 -22.31
C ALA A 113 -7.92 -10.29 -21.48
N ALA A 114 -7.60 -10.59 -20.24
CA ALA A 114 -8.52 -11.29 -19.33
C ALA A 114 -9.61 -10.38 -18.80
N ASP A 115 -9.34 -9.07 -18.75
CA ASP A 115 -10.29 -8.03 -18.37
C ASP A 115 -9.99 -6.75 -19.15
N GLY A 116 -11.04 -6.06 -19.62
CA GLY A 116 -10.92 -4.77 -20.29
C GLY A 116 -10.21 -4.80 -21.64
N SER A 117 -9.38 -3.81 -21.90
CA SER A 117 -8.79 -3.50 -23.21
C SER A 117 -7.27 -3.56 -23.24
N TRP A 118 -6.61 -3.56 -22.10
CA TRP A 118 -5.18 -3.48 -21.97
C TRP A 118 -4.60 -4.66 -21.16
N MET A 119 -3.35 -4.99 -21.39
CA MET A 119 -2.58 -5.98 -20.63
C MET A 119 -1.14 -5.48 -20.51
N LEU A 120 -0.49 -5.74 -19.39
CA LEU A 120 0.91 -5.42 -19.16
C LEU A 120 1.78 -6.38 -19.96
N ASP A 121 2.68 -5.84 -20.79
CA ASP A 121 3.77 -6.58 -21.40
C ASP A 121 5.01 -6.50 -20.48
N LEU A 122 5.54 -7.67 -20.10
CA LEU A 122 6.69 -7.75 -19.21
C LEU A 122 8.04 -7.74 -19.95
N ASP A 123 8.05 -7.53 -21.25
CA ASP A 123 9.25 -7.21 -22.05
C ASP A 123 9.02 -5.91 -22.83
N GLY A 124 8.79 -4.83 -22.09
CA GLY A 124 8.70 -3.49 -22.64
C GLY A 124 10.03 -3.04 -23.22
N SER A 125 9.99 -2.34 -24.37
CA SER A 125 11.16 -1.88 -25.09
C SER A 125 12.10 -1.01 -24.21
N PRO A 126 13.36 -1.35 -23.95
CA PRO A 126 14.18 -2.37 -24.63
C PRO A 126 14.41 -3.67 -23.83
N GLY A 127 13.53 -4.16 -22.99
CA GLY A 127 13.77 -5.43 -22.29
C GLY A 127 12.84 -5.72 -21.11
N ASN A 128 13.18 -6.74 -20.33
CA ASN A 128 12.33 -7.25 -19.27
C ASN A 128 11.97 -6.19 -18.21
N VAL A 129 10.70 -6.01 -17.96
CA VAL A 129 10.11 -5.04 -17.03
C VAL A 129 9.94 -5.65 -15.64
N MET A 130 10.13 -4.85 -14.61
CA MET A 130 9.74 -5.15 -13.24
C MET A 130 8.77 -4.09 -12.75
N LEU A 131 7.52 -4.46 -12.52
CA LEU A 131 6.47 -3.54 -12.07
C LEU A 131 5.87 -4.03 -10.77
N GLY A 132 5.68 -3.13 -9.81
CA GLY A 132 5.17 -3.51 -8.49
C GLY A 132 4.28 -2.48 -7.85
N GLN A 133 3.57 -2.93 -6.83
CA GLN A 133 2.71 -2.09 -6.02
C GLN A 133 2.74 -2.54 -4.55
N GLN A 134 2.59 -1.58 -3.64
CA GLN A 134 2.44 -1.88 -2.22
C GLN A 134 1.08 -2.56 -1.97
N VAL A 135 1.11 -3.71 -1.30
CA VAL A 135 -0.10 -4.42 -0.89
C VAL A 135 -0.74 -3.68 0.29
N ARG A 136 -1.88 -3.05 0.05
CA ARG A 136 -2.56 -2.22 1.04
C ARG A 136 -3.07 -3.05 2.22
N GLY A 137 -2.76 -2.59 3.42
CA GLY A 137 -3.21 -3.22 4.66
C GLY A 137 -2.67 -4.64 4.86
N ALA A 138 -1.49 -4.95 4.31
CA ALA A 138 -0.82 -6.20 4.60
C ALA A 138 -0.46 -6.28 6.09
N ILE A 139 -0.83 -7.38 6.72
CA ILE A 139 -0.65 -7.64 8.15
C ILE A 139 0.42 -8.71 8.31
N ASP A 140 1.39 -8.46 9.20
CA ASP A 140 2.47 -9.40 9.49
C ASP A 140 1.93 -10.75 9.94
N GLY A 141 2.43 -11.83 9.34
CA GLY A 141 2.02 -13.20 9.63
C GLY A 141 0.70 -13.64 9.00
N GLN A 142 -0.05 -12.75 8.35
CA GLN A 142 -1.27 -13.08 7.60
C GLN A 142 -0.89 -13.69 6.25
N THR A 143 -1.53 -14.80 5.87
CA THR A 143 -1.39 -15.36 4.53
C THR A 143 -2.26 -14.60 3.53
N TYR A 144 -1.71 -14.32 2.37
CA TYR A 144 -2.35 -13.72 1.21
C TYR A 144 -2.18 -14.59 -0.01
N THR A 145 -3.15 -14.51 -0.91
CA THR A 145 -3.10 -15.17 -2.21
C THR A 145 -3.15 -14.09 -3.30
N ALA A 146 -2.12 -14.04 -4.14
CA ALA A 146 -2.14 -13.29 -5.38
C ALA A 146 -2.65 -14.19 -6.50
N THR A 147 -3.69 -13.78 -7.20
CA THR A 147 -4.14 -14.42 -8.45
C THR A 147 -3.96 -13.42 -9.59
N PHE A 148 -3.58 -13.90 -10.76
CA PHE A 148 -3.47 -13.09 -11.97
C PHE A 148 -3.59 -13.96 -13.21
N SER A 149 -3.99 -13.35 -14.31
CA SER A 149 -4.01 -14.00 -15.61
C SER A 149 -2.72 -13.70 -16.35
N ALA A 150 -2.14 -14.70 -17.00
CA ALA A 150 -0.94 -14.54 -17.81
C ALA A 150 -0.96 -15.38 -19.08
N ALA A 151 -0.27 -14.89 -20.09
CA ALA A 151 -0.08 -15.55 -21.37
C ALA A 151 1.34 -15.29 -21.91
N ASP A 152 1.78 -16.11 -22.84
CA ASP A 152 3.03 -15.92 -23.56
C ASP A 152 2.80 -16.20 -25.04
N ALA A 153 2.90 -15.17 -25.88
CA ALA A 153 2.63 -15.24 -27.29
C ALA A 153 3.67 -16.05 -28.07
N VAL A 154 4.91 -16.07 -27.62
CA VAL A 154 6.05 -16.69 -28.31
C VAL A 154 6.56 -17.98 -27.65
N GLY A 155 6.14 -18.26 -26.40
CA GLY A 155 6.34 -19.56 -25.75
C GLY A 155 7.70 -19.74 -25.03
N ASN A 156 8.46 -18.69 -24.83
CA ASN A 156 9.78 -18.72 -24.18
C ASN A 156 9.99 -17.66 -23.09
N ASN A 157 8.93 -16.94 -22.72
CA ASN A 157 8.93 -15.94 -21.67
C ASN A 157 8.43 -16.50 -20.35
N GLY A 158 8.87 -15.89 -19.27
CA GLY A 158 8.47 -16.22 -17.91
C GLY A 158 8.16 -15.00 -17.07
N ILE A 159 7.66 -15.27 -15.89
CA ILE A 159 7.29 -14.27 -14.89
C ILE A 159 7.87 -14.69 -13.55
N GLU A 160 8.61 -13.83 -12.92
CA GLU A 160 8.95 -13.95 -11.51
C GLU A 160 8.01 -13.14 -10.66
N VAL A 161 7.40 -13.79 -9.68
CA VAL A 161 6.61 -13.15 -8.63
C VAL A 161 7.53 -12.88 -7.46
N ILE A 162 7.58 -11.61 -7.04
CA ILE A 162 8.51 -11.13 -6.02
C ILE A 162 7.73 -10.52 -4.88
N TRP A 163 8.03 -10.94 -3.65
CA TRP A 163 7.49 -10.38 -2.43
C TRP A 163 8.61 -9.94 -1.50
N GLY A 164 8.56 -8.67 -1.07
CA GLY A 164 9.57 -8.13 -0.16
C GLY A 164 11.01 -8.23 -0.68
N GLY A 165 11.19 -8.18 -2.00
CA GLY A 165 12.49 -8.25 -2.66
C GLY A 165 12.98 -9.67 -2.96
N GLU A 166 12.24 -10.72 -2.57
CA GLU A 166 12.61 -12.12 -2.83
C GLU A 166 11.68 -12.75 -3.87
N VAL A 167 12.23 -13.53 -4.80
CA VAL A 167 11.46 -14.32 -5.77
C VAL A 167 10.78 -15.46 -5.03
N ILE A 168 9.44 -15.42 -4.96
CA ILE A 168 8.64 -16.45 -4.28
C ILE A 168 8.08 -17.50 -5.24
N GLN A 169 7.98 -17.16 -6.53
CA GLN A 169 7.50 -18.08 -7.57
C GLN A 169 8.02 -17.66 -8.93
N THR A 170 8.29 -18.65 -9.79
CA THR A 170 8.54 -18.46 -11.23
C THR A 170 7.46 -19.19 -12.02
N ILE A 171 6.91 -18.53 -13.03
CA ILE A 171 5.81 -19.02 -13.87
C ILE A 171 6.26 -18.94 -15.34
N SER A 172 5.96 -19.96 -16.13
CA SER A 172 6.14 -19.97 -17.58
C SER A 172 4.80 -20.25 -18.24
N PRO A 173 4.08 -19.24 -18.74
CA PRO A 173 2.74 -19.42 -19.30
C PRO A 173 2.76 -20.34 -20.55
N GLY A 174 3.74 -20.18 -21.44
CA GLY A 174 4.00 -21.06 -22.59
C GLY A 174 2.84 -21.16 -23.59
N SER A 175 1.88 -20.26 -23.56
CA SER A 175 0.66 -20.25 -24.38
C SER A 175 0.13 -18.83 -24.58
N PRO A 176 -0.40 -18.48 -25.76
CA PRO A 176 -1.05 -17.19 -26.00
C PRO A 176 -2.44 -17.06 -25.36
N VAL A 177 -2.89 -18.08 -24.64
CA VAL A 177 -4.18 -18.07 -23.95
C VAL A 177 -3.99 -17.61 -22.52
N MET A 178 -4.63 -16.50 -22.12
CA MET A 178 -4.65 -16.04 -20.74
C MET A 178 -5.15 -17.14 -19.81
N THR A 179 -4.27 -17.54 -18.89
CA THR A 179 -4.53 -18.59 -17.89
C THR A 179 -4.32 -17.99 -16.52
N GLN A 180 -5.21 -18.32 -15.57
CA GLN A 180 -5.10 -17.84 -14.19
C GLN A 180 -4.04 -18.63 -13.42
N TYR A 181 -3.20 -17.91 -12.71
CA TYR A 181 -2.20 -18.40 -11.77
C TYR A 181 -2.51 -17.92 -10.35
N SER A 182 -1.99 -18.64 -9.37
CA SER A 182 -2.19 -18.34 -7.95
C SER A 182 -0.88 -18.55 -7.19
N VAL A 183 -0.53 -17.60 -6.34
CA VAL A 183 0.70 -17.63 -5.53
C VAL A 183 0.39 -17.14 -4.12
N ASP A 184 0.72 -17.95 -3.12
CA ASP A 184 0.55 -17.60 -1.72
C ASP A 184 1.82 -16.93 -1.16
N PHE A 185 1.62 -15.94 -0.29
CA PHE A 185 2.71 -15.29 0.45
C PHE A 185 2.24 -14.84 1.84
N VAL A 186 3.18 -14.54 2.72
CA VAL A 186 2.88 -14.11 4.10
C VAL A 186 3.23 -12.63 4.25
N GLY A 187 2.30 -11.85 4.79
CA GLY A 187 2.51 -10.44 5.10
C GLY A 187 3.65 -10.23 6.11
N GLY A 188 4.22 -9.03 6.13
CA GLY A 188 5.42 -8.74 6.91
C GLY A 188 6.67 -9.16 6.15
N ALA A 189 6.85 -8.63 4.94
CA ALA A 189 8.04 -8.86 4.14
C ALA A 189 9.32 -8.57 4.93
N SER A 190 10.37 -9.36 4.70
CA SER A 190 11.64 -9.30 5.45
C SER A 190 12.33 -7.93 5.39
N ASN A 191 12.10 -7.17 4.32
CA ASN A 191 12.57 -5.79 4.15
C ASN A 191 11.57 -4.72 4.65
N GLY A 192 10.36 -5.13 5.11
CA GLY A 192 9.34 -4.25 5.68
C GLY A 192 8.57 -3.39 4.68
N ASP A 193 8.78 -3.55 3.37
CA ASP A 193 8.15 -2.68 2.36
C ASP A 193 6.81 -3.19 1.84
N ASN A 194 6.45 -4.45 2.08
CA ASN A 194 5.21 -5.09 1.62
C ASN A 194 4.92 -4.84 0.11
N MET A 195 5.97 -4.80 -0.69
CA MET A 195 5.90 -4.63 -2.14
C MET A 195 5.74 -5.97 -2.85
N PHE A 196 4.74 -6.05 -3.70
CA PHE A 196 4.49 -7.15 -4.62
C PHE A 196 4.94 -6.72 -6.02
N TYR A 197 5.83 -7.47 -6.64
CA TYR A 197 6.31 -7.20 -7.99
C TYR A 197 6.07 -8.40 -8.91
N LEU A 198 5.87 -8.08 -10.17
CA LEU A 198 5.98 -9.00 -11.29
C LEU A 198 7.16 -8.56 -12.17
N ARG A 199 8.04 -9.50 -12.50
CA ARG A 199 9.19 -9.27 -13.35
C ARG A 199 9.19 -10.22 -14.53
N GLY A 200 9.33 -9.69 -15.73
CA GLY A 200 9.53 -10.48 -16.94
C GLY A 200 10.87 -11.21 -16.91
N THR A 201 10.88 -12.39 -17.49
CA THR A 201 12.10 -13.17 -17.76
C THR A 201 12.01 -13.78 -19.13
N GLY A 202 13.13 -13.90 -19.80
CA GLY A 202 13.20 -14.44 -21.17
C GLY A 202 14.10 -13.61 -22.07
N PRO A 203 14.04 -13.81 -23.38
CA PRO A 203 14.73 -12.97 -24.34
C PRO A 203 14.20 -11.53 -24.26
N GLU A 204 15.08 -10.57 -24.44
CA GLU A 204 14.74 -9.14 -24.54
C GLU A 204 14.50 -8.83 -26.03
N ASP A 205 13.32 -9.17 -26.53
CA ASP A 205 12.97 -9.07 -27.95
C ASP A 205 11.67 -8.27 -28.21
N ASN A 206 11.22 -7.52 -27.19
CA ASN A 206 10.06 -6.65 -27.16
C ASN A 206 8.71 -7.41 -27.22
N VAL A 207 8.67 -8.67 -26.85
CA VAL A 207 7.43 -9.44 -26.66
C VAL A 207 7.59 -10.36 -25.46
N GLY A 208 7.13 -9.91 -24.32
CA GLY A 208 7.24 -10.64 -23.07
C GLY A 208 6.05 -11.54 -22.76
N ALA A 209 6.03 -11.99 -21.53
CA ALA A 209 4.81 -12.55 -20.97
C ALA A 209 3.82 -11.41 -20.66
N PHE A 210 2.57 -11.61 -21.05
CA PHE A 210 1.49 -10.68 -20.77
C PHE A 210 0.84 -11.01 -19.43
N VAL A 211 0.51 -9.96 -18.67
CA VAL A 211 -0.18 -10.09 -17.40
C VAL A 211 -1.39 -9.18 -17.37
N ASP A 212 -2.46 -9.66 -16.72
CA ASP A 212 -3.70 -8.96 -16.58
C ASP A 212 -4.49 -9.47 -15.37
N ARG A 213 -5.48 -8.69 -14.91
CA ARG A 213 -6.44 -9.05 -13.88
C ARG A 213 -5.79 -9.62 -12.61
N ILE A 214 -5.02 -8.77 -11.94
CA ILE A 214 -4.31 -9.14 -10.71
C ILE A 214 -5.25 -8.91 -9.51
N GLU A 215 -5.32 -9.87 -8.61
CA GLU A 215 -6.10 -9.78 -7.37
C GLU A 215 -5.27 -10.29 -6.20
N ILE A 216 -5.26 -9.55 -5.09
CA ILE A 216 -4.63 -9.98 -3.85
C ILE A 216 -5.67 -9.98 -2.74
N SER A 217 -5.96 -11.14 -2.22
CA SER A 217 -6.95 -11.40 -1.17
C SER A 217 -6.31 -12.12 0.04
N SER A 218 -7.03 -12.23 1.15
CA SER A 218 -6.57 -12.88 2.39
C SER A 218 -7.62 -13.80 2.97
#